data_c1779b349f05e0565597fe7a7cc0bdfe
#
_entry.id   c1779b349f05e0565597fe7a7cc0bdfe
#
_cell.length_a   1.000
_cell.length_b   1.000
_cell.length_c   1.000
_cell.angle_alpha   90.00
_cell.angle_beta   90.00
_cell.angle_gamma   90.00
#
_symmetry.space_group_name_H-M   'P 1'
#
loop_
_entity.id
_entity.type
_entity.pdbx_description
1 polymer ?
#
loop_
_entity_poly.entity_id
_entity_poly.type
_entity_poly.pdbx_seq_one_letter_code
_entity_poly.pdbx_strand_id
1 'polypeptide(L)'
;IPIQILFIPIALVALIPTLYKQGGVSAKLGTSATALEVLQGRLHMHWFGLRDDPPTHELSKVLPNFSALGHWTLLLPLYILYKISGKIFYPVIAPEGEEEVLNLVSNRTIYFDELISNRKGQAEQFVVLGAGFDTRCYGLLKASHLKLFVLDQSATQQLKKQQLNTAQVDCSSLT
;
A
#
# COMPACT_ATOMS: atom_id res chain seq x y z
N ILE A 1 -21.24 8.91 12.34
CA ILE A 1 -21.04 10.38 12.49
C ILE A 1 -20.59 10.78 13.89
N PRO A 2 -21.21 10.39 15.04
CA PRO A 2 -20.75 10.86 16.36
C PRO A 2 -19.34 10.39 16.72
N ILE A 3 -18.95 9.17 16.39
CA ILE A 3 -17.61 8.64 16.64
C ILE A 3 -16.56 9.41 15.85
N GLN A 4 -16.85 9.76 14.59
CA GLN A 4 -15.92 10.55 13.76
C GLN A 4 -15.66 11.94 14.35
N ILE A 5 -16.69 12.61 14.88
CA ILE A 5 -16.53 13.94 15.49
C ILE A 5 -15.60 13.89 16.70
N LEU A 6 -15.70 12.86 17.54
CA LEU A 6 -14.83 12.68 18.70
C LEU A 6 -13.35 12.54 18.33
N PHE A 7 -13.05 11.96 17.16
CA PHE A 7 -11.68 11.73 16.71
C PHE A 7 -11.08 12.88 15.89
N ILE A 8 -11.85 13.93 15.53
CA ILE A 8 -11.36 15.06 14.74
C ILE A 8 -10.09 15.70 15.32
N PRO A 9 -9.98 16.02 16.63
CA PRO A 9 -8.78 16.65 17.15
C PRO A 9 -7.54 15.75 17.00
N ILE A 10 -7.70 14.45 17.26
CA ILE A 10 -6.62 13.48 17.15
C ILE A 10 -6.20 13.30 15.69
N ALA A 11 -7.18 13.24 14.79
CA ALA A 11 -6.95 13.15 13.36
C ALA A 11 -6.18 14.38 12.82
N LEU A 12 -6.51 15.59 13.25
CA LEU A 12 -5.82 16.81 12.86
C LEU A 12 -4.35 16.80 13.33
N VAL A 13 -4.09 16.35 14.56
CA VAL A 13 -2.73 16.21 15.07
C VAL A 13 -1.94 15.16 14.28
N ALA A 14 -2.55 14.03 13.93
CA ALA A 14 -1.91 12.99 13.15
C ALA A 14 -1.70 13.37 11.67
N LEU A 15 -2.54 14.25 11.12
CA LEU A 15 -2.47 14.70 9.73
C LEU A 15 -1.19 15.49 9.44
N ILE A 16 -0.76 16.38 10.34
CA ILE A 16 0.41 17.23 10.15
C ILE A 16 1.69 16.43 9.86
N PRO A 17 2.13 15.49 10.74
CA PRO A 17 3.31 14.69 10.47
C PRO A 17 3.14 13.75 9.27
N THR A 18 1.91 13.30 8.99
CA THR A 18 1.61 12.47 7.83
C THR A 18 1.87 13.22 6.53
N LEU A 19 1.31 14.42 6.38
CA LEU A 19 1.51 15.27 5.20
C LEU A 19 2.96 15.72 5.06
N TYR A 20 3.62 16.08 6.18
CA TYR A 20 5.04 16.46 6.16
C TYR A 20 5.93 15.31 5.67
N LYS A 21 5.71 14.09 6.15
CA LYS A 21 6.46 12.91 5.69
C LYS A 21 6.20 12.62 4.23
N GLN A 22 4.94 12.59 3.81
CA GLN A 22 4.56 12.26 2.44
C GLN A 22 5.04 13.29 1.41
N GLY A 23 4.94 14.58 1.72
CA GLY A 23 5.40 15.65 0.83
C GLY A 23 6.86 16.05 1.07
N GLY A 24 7.17 16.58 2.25
CA GLY A 24 8.46 17.18 2.57
C GLY A 24 9.62 16.18 2.62
N VAL A 25 9.42 15.03 3.26
CA VAL A 25 10.48 14.01 3.33
C VAL A 25 10.66 13.32 1.98
N SER A 26 9.57 13.01 1.25
CA SER A 26 9.66 12.44 -0.10
C SER A 26 10.42 13.33 -1.07
N ALA A 27 10.17 14.65 -1.04
CA ALA A 27 10.91 15.61 -1.86
C ALA A 27 12.41 15.61 -1.54
N LYS A 28 12.78 15.56 -0.26
CA LYS A 28 14.21 15.48 0.16
C LYS A 28 14.88 14.18 -0.27
N LEU A 29 14.14 13.09 -0.32
CA LEU A 29 14.65 11.76 -0.72
C LEU A 29 14.62 11.56 -2.24
N GLY A 30 14.05 12.49 -3.02
CA GLY A 30 13.88 12.35 -4.45
C GLY A 30 12.95 11.19 -4.84
N THR A 31 11.99 10.84 -3.98
CA THR A 31 11.06 9.73 -4.20
C THR A 31 9.67 10.23 -4.59
N SER A 32 8.92 9.42 -5.33
CA SER A 32 7.58 9.77 -5.80
C SER A 32 6.55 9.77 -4.65
N ALA A 33 5.83 10.88 -4.48
CA ALA A 33 4.69 10.94 -3.56
C ALA A 33 3.54 10.03 -4.02
N THR A 34 3.30 9.94 -5.33
CA THR A 34 2.27 9.05 -5.92
C THR A 34 2.55 7.58 -5.60
N ALA A 35 3.82 7.17 -5.54
CA ALA A 35 4.16 5.80 -5.13
C ALA A 35 3.72 5.50 -3.69
N LEU A 36 3.74 6.51 -2.80
CA LEU A 36 3.22 6.38 -1.43
C LEU A 36 1.69 6.32 -1.38
N GLU A 37 1.00 7.04 -2.26
CA GLU A 37 -0.47 6.97 -2.34
C GLU A 37 -0.95 5.58 -2.71
N VAL A 38 -0.27 4.92 -3.65
CA VAL A 38 -0.57 3.53 -4.02
C VAL A 38 -0.26 2.58 -2.87
N LEU A 39 0.89 2.72 -2.20
CA LEU A 39 1.22 1.94 -1.00
C LEU A 39 0.18 2.13 0.09
N GLN A 40 -0.23 3.38 0.35
CA GLN A 40 -1.27 3.73 1.32
C GLN A 40 -2.59 3.00 1.03
N GLY A 41 -3.08 3.05 -0.20
CA GLY A 41 -4.32 2.38 -0.58
C GLY A 41 -4.26 0.87 -0.35
N ARG A 42 -3.13 0.22 -0.70
CA ARG A 42 -2.90 -1.21 -0.46
C ARG A 42 -2.81 -1.56 1.02
N LEU A 43 -2.15 -0.72 1.81
CA LEU A 43 -2.07 -0.88 3.26
C LEU A 43 -3.44 -0.79 3.92
N HIS A 44 -4.28 0.15 3.49
CA HIS A 44 -5.64 0.27 3.98
C HIS A 44 -6.48 -0.97 3.64
N MET A 45 -6.35 -1.50 2.42
CA MET A 45 -7.01 -2.76 2.06
C MET A 45 -6.57 -3.92 2.95
N HIS A 46 -5.27 -4.00 3.28
CA HIS A 46 -4.75 -5.02 4.20
C HIS A 46 -5.35 -4.87 5.60
N TRP A 47 -5.38 -3.67 6.17
CA TRP A 47 -5.93 -3.42 7.50
C TRP A 47 -7.42 -3.77 7.62
N PHE A 48 -8.20 -3.56 6.56
CA PHE A 48 -9.63 -3.89 6.53
C PHE A 48 -9.91 -5.31 6.04
N GLY A 49 -8.91 -6.11 5.76
CA GLY A 49 -9.06 -7.51 5.34
C GLY A 49 -9.57 -7.71 3.92
N LEU A 50 -9.52 -6.67 3.08
CA LEU A 50 -9.88 -6.76 1.66
C LEU A 50 -8.76 -7.39 0.81
N ARG A 51 -7.54 -7.37 1.30
CA ARG A 51 -6.36 -7.89 0.64
C ARG A 51 -5.31 -8.31 1.67
N ASP A 52 -4.75 -9.51 1.50
CA ASP A 52 -3.61 -9.94 2.32
C ASP A 52 -2.30 -9.44 1.70
N ASP A 53 -1.62 -8.52 2.41
CA ASP A 53 -0.36 -7.90 1.95
C ASP A 53 0.60 -7.61 3.11
N PRO A 54 1.09 -8.65 3.80
CA PRO A 54 2.05 -8.48 4.89
C PRO A 54 3.30 -7.69 4.49
N PRO A 55 3.91 -7.86 3.28
CA PRO A 55 5.07 -7.08 2.89
C PRO A 55 4.80 -5.57 2.82
N THR A 56 3.63 -5.14 2.34
CA THR A 56 3.24 -3.72 2.38
C THR A 56 3.10 -3.22 3.81
N HIS A 57 2.51 -4.02 4.69
CA HIS A 57 2.37 -3.67 6.10
C HIS A 57 3.73 -3.49 6.78
N GLU A 58 4.65 -4.44 6.62
CA GLU A 58 5.98 -4.35 7.22
C GLU A 58 6.80 -3.19 6.63
N LEU A 59 6.78 -3.01 5.32
CA LEU A 59 7.44 -1.90 4.65
C LEU A 59 6.94 -0.54 5.16
N SER A 60 5.63 -0.40 5.37
CA SER A 60 5.01 0.85 5.82
C SER A 60 5.49 1.33 7.18
N LYS A 61 5.91 0.42 8.05
CA LYS A 61 6.39 0.73 9.41
C LYS A 61 7.77 1.39 9.42
N VAL A 62 8.60 1.08 8.42
CA VAL A 62 10.00 1.50 8.37
C VAL A 62 10.28 2.61 7.36
N LEU A 63 9.36 2.90 6.44
CA LEU A 63 9.54 3.97 5.45
C LEU A 63 9.65 5.35 6.12
N PRO A 64 10.77 6.09 5.91
CA PRO A 64 10.98 7.39 6.56
C PRO A 64 10.00 8.46 6.09
N ASN A 65 9.54 8.37 4.84
CA ASN A 65 8.60 9.28 4.19
C ASN A 65 7.13 8.83 4.30
N PHE A 66 6.84 7.84 5.13
CA PHE A 66 5.48 7.36 5.40
C PHE A 66 5.18 7.37 6.91
N SER A 67 3.93 7.53 7.28
CA SER A 67 3.47 7.51 8.66
C SER A 67 2.36 6.48 8.84
N ALA A 68 2.74 5.20 9.02
CA ALA A 68 1.76 4.14 9.26
C ALA A 68 0.87 4.45 10.47
N LEU A 69 1.47 4.95 11.58
CA LEU A 69 0.71 5.35 12.76
C LEU A 69 -0.25 6.51 12.46
N GLY A 70 0.19 7.51 11.67
CA GLY A 70 -0.67 8.63 11.27
C GLY A 70 -1.88 8.15 10.46
N HIS A 71 -1.66 7.31 9.46
CA HIS A 71 -2.75 6.71 8.67
C HIS A 71 -3.66 5.83 9.52
N TRP A 72 -3.10 5.03 10.42
CA TRP A 72 -3.90 4.23 11.34
C TRP A 72 -4.79 5.10 12.23
N THR A 73 -4.25 6.18 12.78
CA THR A 73 -5.01 7.12 13.63
C THR A 73 -6.14 7.79 12.84
N LEU A 74 -5.89 8.18 11.57
CA LEU A 74 -6.91 8.76 10.70
C LEU A 74 -8.05 7.79 10.37
N LEU A 75 -7.74 6.50 10.22
CA LEU A 75 -8.71 5.47 9.86
C LEU A 75 -9.36 4.77 11.06
N LEU A 76 -8.84 4.98 12.26
CA LEU A 76 -9.32 4.30 13.48
C LEU A 76 -10.85 4.41 13.68
N PRO A 77 -11.50 5.58 13.47
CA PRO A 77 -12.96 5.68 13.61
C PRO A 77 -13.72 4.78 12.62
N LEU A 78 -13.23 4.69 11.37
CA LEU A 78 -13.82 3.82 10.35
C LEU A 78 -13.58 2.35 10.64
N TYR A 79 -12.41 2.03 11.19
CA TYR A 79 -12.08 0.67 11.60
C TYR A 79 -12.95 0.20 12.79
N ILE A 80 -13.17 1.07 13.78
CA ILE A 80 -14.09 0.78 14.90
C ILE A 80 -15.50 0.56 14.37
N LEU A 81 -15.98 1.43 13.47
CA LEU A 81 -17.29 1.30 12.85
C LEU A 81 -17.44 -0.01 12.07
N TYR A 82 -16.41 -0.40 11.32
CA TYR A 82 -16.34 -1.70 10.66
C TYR A 82 -16.47 -2.86 11.65
N LYS A 83 -15.71 -2.83 12.76
CA LYS A 83 -15.77 -3.90 13.78
C LYS A 83 -17.13 -4.02 14.45
N ILE A 84 -17.87 -2.93 14.59
CA ILE A 84 -19.20 -2.92 15.22
C ILE A 84 -20.29 -3.33 14.22
N SER A 85 -20.22 -2.81 12.97
CA SER A 85 -21.30 -2.97 11.98
C SER A 85 -21.09 -4.13 11.00
N GLY A 86 -19.86 -4.66 10.89
CA GLY A 86 -19.47 -5.61 9.87
C GLY A 86 -19.35 -5.00 8.46
N LYS A 87 -19.61 -3.68 8.30
CA LYS A 87 -19.58 -3.00 7.01
C LYS A 87 -18.29 -2.20 6.83
N ILE A 88 -17.62 -2.37 5.68
CA ILE A 88 -16.47 -1.60 5.30
C ILE A 88 -16.95 -0.35 4.55
N PHE A 89 -16.68 0.83 5.11
CA PHE A 89 -17.03 2.12 4.51
C PHE A 89 -15.87 2.74 3.72
N TYR A 90 -14.65 2.30 4.01
CA TYR A 90 -13.42 2.65 3.31
C TYR A 90 -12.32 1.65 3.73
N PRO A 91 -11.42 1.20 2.83
CA PRO A 91 -11.46 1.46 1.36
C PRO A 91 -12.63 0.71 0.69
N VAL A 92 -13.09 1.23 -0.44
CA VAL A 92 -14.22 0.65 -1.18
C VAL A 92 -13.69 0.00 -2.47
N ILE A 93 -14.23 -1.16 -2.79
CA ILE A 93 -14.10 -1.80 -4.11
C ILE A 93 -15.44 -1.57 -4.79
N ALA A 94 -15.45 -0.75 -5.84
CA ALA A 94 -16.66 -0.46 -6.60
C ALA A 94 -16.97 -1.57 -7.62
N PRO A 95 -18.24 -1.81 -7.94
CA PRO A 95 -18.63 -2.62 -9.08
C PRO A 95 -18.05 -2.08 -10.39
N GLU A 96 -17.93 -2.94 -11.40
CA GLU A 96 -17.48 -2.53 -12.74
C GLU A 96 -18.39 -1.45 -13.32
N GLY A 97 -17.79 -0.36 -13.77
CA GLY A 97 -18.50 0.80 -14.33
C GLY A 97 -18.94 1.85 -13.30
N GLU A 98 -18.70 1.62 -12.01
CA GLU A 98 -19.00 2.56 -10.91
C GLU A 98 -17.72 3.08 -10.24
N GLU A 99 -16.58 3.01 -10.95
CA GLU A 99 -15.29 3.43 -10.43
C GLU A 99 -15.21 4.95 -10.32
N GLU A 100 -14.77 5.40 -9.15
CA GLU A 100 -14.49 6.81 -8.87
C GLU A 100 -13.02 6.98 -8.48
N VAL A 101 -12.54 8.22 -8.47
CA VAL A 101 -11.16 8.56 -8.07
C VAL A 101 -10.82 8.00 -6.67
N LEU A 102 -11.77 8.02 -5.74
CA LEU A 102 -11.57 7.55 -4.36
C LEU A 102 -11.35 6.04 -4.24
N ASN A 103 -11.87 5.24 -5.17
CA ASN A 103 -11.72 3.79 -5.17
C ASN A 103 -10.76 3.26 -6.25
N LEU A 104 -10.19 4.16 -7.06
CA LEU A 104 -9.33 3.81 -8.20
C LEU A 104 -8.16 2.91 -7.80
N VAL A 105 -7.48 3.22 -6.69
CA VAL A 105 -6.32 2.43 -6.21
C VAL A 105 -6.78 1.03 -5.79
N SER A 106 -7.90 0.92 -5.09
CA SER A 106 -8.45 -0.36 -4.62
C SER A 106 -8.87 -1.24 -5.79
N ASN A 107 -9.71 -0.73 -6.69
CA ASN A 107 -10.19 -1.46 -7.86
C ASN A 107 -9.04 -1.92 -8.76
N ARG A 108 -8.12 -1.01 -9.09
CA ARG A 108 -6.93 -1.33 -9.88
C ARG A 108 -6.06 -2.39 -9.21
N THR A 109 -5.92 -2.34 -7.90
CA THR A 109 -5.12 -3.31 -7.15
C THR A 109 -5.71 -4.72 -7.24
N ILE A 110 -7.01 -4.87 -7.00
CA ILE A 110 -7.71 -6.16 -7.10
C ILE A 110 -7.67 -6.68 -8.53
N TYR A 111 -8.00 -5.85 -9.51
CA TYR A 111 -7.98 -6.22 -10.93
C TYR A 111 -6.62 -6.80 -11.35
N PHE A 112 -5.52 -6.12 -11.01
CA PHE A 112 -4.19 -6.63 -11.34
C PHE A 112 -3.82 -7.89 -10.55
N ASP A 113 -4.20 -8.02 -9.29
CA ASP A 113 -3.92 -9.21 -8.50
C ASP A 113 -4.65 -10.44 -9.06
N GLU A 114 -5.90 -10.28 -9.51
CA GLU A 114 -6.67 -11.31 -10.19
C GLU A 114 -6.08 -11.68 -11.55
N LEU A 115 -5.73 -10.68 -12.37
CA LEU A 115 -5.11 -10.89 -13.67
C LEU A 115 -3.79 -11.66 -13.55
N ILE A 116 -2.94 -11.26 -12.60
CA ILE A 116 -1.66 -11.92 -12.31
C ILE A 116 -1.90 -13.35 -11.83
N SER A 117 -2.83 -13.55 -10.90
CA SER A 117 -3.15 -14.87 -10.35
C SER A 117 -3.63 -15.84 -11.43
N ASN A 118 -4.44 -15.35 -12.37
CA ASN A 118 -4.97 -16.15 -13.47
C ASN A 118 -3.93 -16.45 -14.57
N ARG A 119 -2.89 -15.63 -14.70
CA ARG A 119 -1.89 -15.73 -15.80
C ARG A 119 -0.51 -16.22 -15.35
N LYS A 120 -0.19 -16.22 -14.06
CA LYS A 120 1.14 -16.57 -13.55
C LYS A 120 1.61 -17.97 -13.99
N GLY A 121 0.70 -18.92 -14.21
CA GLY A 121 1.04 -20.26 -14.68
C GLY A 121 1.41 -20.34 -16.18
N GLN A 122 1.16 -19.28 -16.95
CA GLN A 122 1.42 -19.19 -18.40
C GLN A 122 2.63 -18.30 -18.73
N ALA A 123 3.24 -17.67 -17.72
CA ALA A 123 4.35 -16.75 -17.90
C ALA A 123 5.65 -17.38 -17.35
N GLU A 124 6.78 -16.97 -17.87
CA GLU A 124 8.12 -17.32 -17.38
C GLU A 124 8.75 -16.17 -16.58
N GLN A 125 8.30 -14.95 -16.85
CA GLN A 125 8.86 -13.74 -16.25
C GLN A 125 7.75 -12.78 -15.86
N PHE A 126 7.97 -12.04 -14.80
CA PHE A 126 7.12 -10.94 -14.37
C PHE A 126 7.96 -9.70 -14.12
N VAL A 127 7.63 -8.62 -14.83
CA VAL A 127 8.38 -7.37 -14.77
C VAL A 127 7.46 -6.25 -14.30
N VAL A 128 7.84 -5.57 -13.22
CA VAL A 128 7.14 -4.38 -12.72
C VAL A 128 7.90 -3.14 -13.13
N LEU A 129 7.35 -2.37 -14.05
CA LEU A 129 7.89 -1.09 -14.49
C LEU A 129 7.27 0.06 -13.69
N GLY A 130 8.09 1.00 -13.23
CA GLY A 130 7.63 2.07 -12.35
C GLY A 130 7.06 1.53 -11.04
N ALA A 131 7.77 0.58 -10.44
CA ALA A 131 7.27 -0.25 -9.35
C ALA A 131 6.93 0.51 -8.07
N GLY A 132 7.49 1.70 -7.86
CA GLY A 132 7.30 2.45 -6.61
C GLY A 132 7.54 1.56 -5.40
N PHE A 133 6.58 1.57 -4.50
CA PHE A 133 6.57 0.69 -3.33
C PHE A 133 5.68 -0.56 -3.51
N ASP A 134 5.48 -1.01 -4.75
CA ASP A 134 4.75 -2.27 -5.02
C ASP A 134 5.46 -3.48 -4.39
N THR A 135 4.71 -4.32 -3.70
CA THR A 135 5.20 -5.47 -2.92
C THR A 135 4.77 -6.82 -3.47
N ARG A 136 4.14 -6.88 -4.66
CA ARG A 136 3.65 -8.14 -5.26
C ARG A 136 4.73 -9.19 -5.41
N CYS A 137 5.94 -8.77 -5.80
CA CYS A 137 7.08 -9.68 -5.95
C CYS A 137 7.57 -10.28 -4.62
N TYR A 138 7.25 -9.64 -3.50
CA TYR A 138 7.64 -10.06 -2.15
C TYR A 138 6.51 -10.78 -1.38
N GLY A 139 5.32 -10.81 -1.93
CA GLY A 139 4.12 -11.45 -1.36
C GLY A 139 3.44 -12.36 -2.36
N LEU A 140 2.53 -11.83 -3.16
CA LEU A 140 1.67 -12.56 -4.09
C LEU A 140 2.45 -13.51 -5.04
N LEU A 141 3.63 -13.12 -5.49
CA LEU A 141 4.46 -13.86 -6.43
C LEU A 141 5.68 -14.54 -5.81
N LYS A 142 5.94 -14.36 -4.52
CA LYS A 142 7.14 -14.86 -3.85
C LYS A 142 7.40 -16.35 -4.07
N ALA A 143 6.36 -17.18 -4.03
CA ALA A 143 6.45 -18.64 -4.20
C ALA A 143 6.16 -19.11 -5.63
N SER A 144 6.18 -18.20 -6.62
CA SER A 144 5.95 -18.56 -8.02
C SER A 144 7.24 -19.06 -8.69
N HIS A 145 7.10 -19.77 -9.80
CA HIS A 145 8.23 -20.19 -10.65
C HIS A 145 8.76 -19.07 -11.54
N LEU A 146 8.15 -17.87 -11.45
CA LEU A 146 8.47 -16.73 -12.31
C LEU A 146 9.83 -16.11 -11.94
N LYS A 147 10.58 -15.68 -12.95
CA LYS A 147 11.69 -14.74 -12.76
C LYS A 147 11.12 -13.36 -12.52
N LEU A 148 11.40 -12.77 -11.36
CA LEU A 148 10.79 -11.52 -10.92
C LEU A 148 11.76 -10.34 -11.08
N PHE A 149 11.33 -9.31 -11.81
CA PHE A 149 12.11 -8.10 -12.04
C PHE A 149 11.33 -6.88 -11.56
N VAL A 150 12.00 -5.99 -10.85
CA VAL A 150 11.42 -4.75 -10.33
C VAL A 150 12.28 -3.58 -10.77
N LEU A 151 11.70 -2.68 -11.56
CA LEU A 151 12.40 -1.50 -12.09
C LEU A 151 11.68 -0.22 -11.66
N ASP A 152 12.47 0.76 -11.22
CA ASP A 152 12.02 2.11 -10.88
C ASP A 152 13.18 3.10 -10.98
N GLN A 153 12.90 4.38 -10.74
CA GLN A 153 13.91 5.40 -10.55
C GLN A 153 14.85 5.03 -9.40
N SER A 154 16.15 5.28 -9.60
CA SER A 154 17.21 4.85 -8.68
C SER A 154 16.94 5.20 -7.22
N ALA A 155 16.50 6.43 -6.93
CA ALA A 155 16.23 6.88 -5.56
C ALA A 155 15.13 6.05 -4.88
N THR A 156 14.01 5.83 -5.58
CA THR A 156 12.88 5.02 -5.07
C THR A 156 13.29 3.56 -4.90
N GLN A 157 14.00 3.00 -5.87
CA GLN A 157 14.47 1.61 -5.84
C GLN A 157 15.44 1.35 -4.68
N GLN A 158 16.42 2.23 -4.48
CA GLN A 158 17.40 2.11 -3.40
C GLN A 158 16.73 2.23 -2.03
N LEU A 159 15.85 3.23 -1.85
CA LEU A 159 15.10 3.38 -0.62
C LEU A 159 14.27 2.14 -0.32
N LYS A 160 13.49 1.66 -1.31
CA LYS A 160 12.66 0.45 -1.16
C LYS A 160 13.49 -0.75 -0.74
N LYS A 161 14.59 -1.03 -1.42
CA LYS A 161 15.49 -2.15 -1.13
C LYS A 161 16.05 -2.06 0.30
N GLN A 162 16.51 -0.89 0.71
CA GLN A 162 17.01 -0.64 2.05
C GLN A 162 15.93 -0.89 3.11
N GLN A 163 14.72 -0.37 2.88
CA GLN A 163 13.64 -0.48 3.86
C GLN A 163 13.04 -1.89 3.92
N LEU A 164 12.99 -2.63 2.81
CA LEU A 164 12.61 -4.04 2.82
C LEU A 164 13.57 -4.88 3.66
N ASN A 165 14.87 -4.64 3.55
CA ASN A 165 15.87 -5.29 4.40
C ASN A 165 15.67 -4.93 5.88
N THR A 166 15.42 -3.65 6.20
CA THR A 166 15.15 -3.20 7.56
C THR A 166 13.87 -3.85 8.13
N ALA A 167 12.86 -4.02 7.30
CA ALA A 167 11.60 -4.69 7.64
C ALA A 167 11.73 -6.23 7.69
N GLN A 168 12.90 -6.79 7.39
CA GLN A 168 13.16 -8.24 7.30
C GLN A 168 12.23 -8.96 6.32
N VAL A 169 11.80 -8.26 5.27
CA VAL A 169 11.03 -8.87 4.18
C VAL A 169 11.99 -9.66 3.29
N ASP A 170 11.67 -10.93 3.08
CA ASP A 170 12.46 -11.80 2.23
C ASP A 170 12.42 -11.35 0.76
N CYS A 171 13.59 -11.01 0.21
CA CYS A 171 13.80 -10.54 -1.16
C CYS A 171 14.50 -11.58 -2.05
N SER A 172 14.63 -12.82 -1.59
CA SER A 172 15.39 -13.87 -2.30
C SER A 172 14.80 -14.29 -3.64
N SER A 173 13.52 -14.01 -3.88
CA SER A 173 12.82 -14.33 -5.13
C SER A 173 13.08 -13.36 -6.28
N LEU A 174 13.80 -12.26 -6.06
CA LEU A 174 14.16 -11.31 -7.12
C LEU A 174 15.39 -11.76 -7.89
N THR A 175 15.34 -11.54 -9.19
CA THR A 175 16.44 -11.81 -10.13
C THR A 175 17.21 -10.53 -10.41
#